data_bc05cdab331e0963a9f4a5fbcb634f33
#
_entry.id   bc05cdab331e0963a9f4a5fbcb634f33
#
_cell.length_a   1.000
_cell.length_b   1.000
_cell.length_c   1.000
_cell.angle_alpha   90.00
_cell.angle_beta   90.00
_cell.angle_gamma   90.00
#
_symmetry.space_group_name_H-M   'P 1'
#
loop_
_entity.id
_entity.type
_entity.pdbx_description
1 polymer ?
#
loop_
_entity_poly.entity_id
_entity_poly.type
_entity_poly.pdbx_seq_one_letter_code
_entity_poly.pdbx_strand_id
1 'polypeptide(L)'
;MTALDIREGESFVKRLGAAVIRLVASTPDEYEKIVTAYMEGTHWVFDRKAFSDRDIILSTNWDLDDKDLKSVLRLPYVLAAERGEKTFMIIDEFQNLDLADDGERIFKLMEEVMDEAKAEGLRIFSYIFIGSQVNAMEDIFIKRHFFYRRATRLKLSRVDEREIVEHIIKGFLASGKVIDRDLISGACRLFKCNLFYINHFTSVCDSLSKGYIMEPVLLEALATVMAINRGRFISMMNDLTTFQVS
;
A
#
# COMPACT_ATOMS: atom_id res chain seq x y z
N MET A 1 -5.54 1.14 2.03
CA MET A 1 -5.56 -0.21 2.65
C MET A 1 -4.39 -1.03 2.12
N THR A 2 -3.97 -2.08 2.82
CA THR A 2 -2.96 -3.03 2.32
C THR A 2 -3.57 -4.40 2.05
N ALA A 3 -3.08 -5.09 1.01
CA ALA A 3 -3.43 -6.46 0.68
C ALA A 3 -2.37 -7.48 1.17
N LEU A 4 -1.45 -7.07 2.04
CA LEU A 4 -0.29 -7.87 2.46
C LEU A 4 -0.65 -9.27 3.03
N ASP A 5 -1.75 -9.37 3.76
CA ASP A 5 -2.20 -10.58 4.45
C ASP A 5 -3.54 -11.12 3.93
N ILE A 6 -3.93 -10.72 2.73
CA ILE A 6 -5.13 -11.24 2.06
C ILE A 6 -4.86 -12.67 1.58
N ARG A 7 -5.77 -13.58 1.93
CA ARG A 7 -5.76 -15.00 1.52
C ARG A 7 -6.98 -15.38 0.71
N GLU A 8 -8.06 -14.61 0.86
CA GLU A 8 -9.37 -14.84 0.26
C GLU A 8 -9.88 -13.53 -0.32
N GLY A 9 -10.48 -13.57 -1.49
CA GLY A 9 -11.06 -12.38 -2.13
C GLY A 9 -12.19 -11.76 -1.34
N GLU A 10 -12.98 -12.59 -0.66
CA GLU A 10 -14.01 -12.11 0.25
C GLU A 10 -13.44 -11.21 1.36
N SER A 11 -12.32 -11.62 1.96
CA SER A 11 -11.62 -10.82 2.98
C SER A 11 -11.13 -9.48 2.43
N PHE A 12 -10.67 -9.47 1.16
CA PHE A 12 -10.31 -8.24 0.47
C PHE A 12 -11.52 -7.32 0.32
N VAL A 13 -12.64 -7.85 -0.19
CA VAL A 13 -13.86 -7.07 -0.42
C VAL A 13 -14.43 -6.52 0.89
N LYS A 14 -14.46 -7.32 1.96
CA LYS A 14 -14.86 -6.86 3.31
C LYS A 14 -14.00 -5.70 3.80
N ARG A 15 -12.68 -5.79 3.67
CA ARG A 15 -11.76 -4.72 4.09
C ARG A 15 -11.92 -3.46 3.24
N LEU A 16 -12.10 -3.62 1.93
CA LEU A 16 -12.35 -2.49 1.04
C LEU A 16 -13.64 -1.77 1.41
N GLY A 17 -14.75 -2.51 1.57
CA GLY A 17 -16.02 -1.94 1.96
C GLY A 17 -15.97 -1.23 3.32
N ALA A 18 -15.33 -1.85 4.33
CA ALA A 18 -15.15 -1.23 5.62
C ALA A 18 -14.33 0.08 5.54
N ALA A 19 -13.25 0.09 4.73
CA ALA A 19 -12.45 1.30 4.53
C ALA A 19 -13.25 2.41 3.85
N VAL A 20 -14.08 2.07 2.86
CA VAL A 20 -14.94 3.02 2.14
C VAL A 20 -16.02 3.59 3.08
N ILE A 21 -16.68 2.74 3.87
CA ILE A 21 -17.73 3.17 4.81
C ILE A 21 -17.13 4.10 5.87
N ARG A 22 -15.94 3.79 6.41
CA ARG A 22 -15.26 4.66 7.39
C ARG A 22 -14.81 5.99 6.83
N LEU A 23 -14.63 6.13 5.53
CA LEU A 23 -14.31 7.41 4.90
C LEU A 23 -15.48 8.40 4.99
N VAL A 24 -16.70 7.91 5.00
CA VAL A 24 -17.92 8.72 4.90
C VAL A 24 -18.79 8.72 6.17
N ALA A 25 -18.51 7.83 7.10
CA ALA A 25 -19.27 7.63 8.34
C ALA A 25 -18.32 7.39 9.52
N SER A 26 -18.77 7.71 10.73
CA SER A 26 -17.95 7.64 11.95
C SER A 26 -18.63 6.91 13.10
N THR A 27 -19.92 6.64 12.99
CA THR A 27 -20.72 6.01 14.06
C THR A 27 -21.36 4.70 13.60
N PRO A 28 -21.63 3.76 14.54
CA PRO A 28 -22.32 2.51 14.20
C PRO A 28 -23.67 2.71 13.52
N ASP A 29 -24.42 3.74 13.93
CA ASP A 29 -25.71 4.04 13.32
C ASP A 29 -25.60 4.51 11.86
N GLU A 30 -24.54 5.26 11.55
CA GLU A 30 -24.24 5.64 10.16
C GLU A 30 -23.78 4.46 9.33
N TYR A 31 -22.97 3.54 9.90
CA TYR A 31 -22.55 2.31 9.22
C TYR A 31 -23.77 1.45 8.85
N GLU A 32 -24.68 1.25 9.79
CA GLU A 32 -25.92 0.49 9.57
C GLU A 32 -26.78 1.12 8.46
N LYS A 33 -26.93 2.45 8.46
CA LYS A 33 -27.66 3.17 7.41
C LYS A 33 -27.04 2.94 6.02
N ILE A 34 -25.71 3.03 5.91
CA ILE A 34 -25.01 2.81 4.62
C ILE A 34 -25.20 1.37 4.16
N VAL A 35 -24.95 0.38 5.03
CA VAL A 35 -25.13 -1.03 4.67
C VAL A 35 -26.57 -1.31 4.24
N THR A 36 -27.55 -0.79 4.98
CA THR A 36 -28.98 -0.98 4.63
C THR A 36 -29.33 -0.32 3.29
N ALA A 37 -28.84 0.89 3.04
CA ALA A 37 -29.20 1.64 1.84
C ALA A 37 -28.53 1.11 0.55
N TYR A 38 -27.27 0.65 0.64
CA TYR A 38 -26.50 0.29 -0.57
C TYR A 38 -26.31 -1.22 -0.76
N MET A 39 -26.61 -2.03 0.26
CA MET A 39 -26.49 -3.48 0.22
C MET A 39 -27.86 -4.18 0.22
N GLU A 40 -28.94 -3.46 -0.08
CA GLU A 40 -30.28 -4.03 -0.16
C GLU A 40 -30.34 -5.17 -1.19
N GLY A 41 -30.93 -6.30 -0.78
CA GLY A 41 -31.02 -7.49 -1.63
C GLY A 41 -29.70 -8.24 -1.83
N THR A 42 -28.73 -8.03 -0.96
CA THR A 42 -27.49 -8.81 -0.83
C THR A 42 -27.44 -9.52 0.51
N HIS A 43 -26.41 -10.35 0.71
CA HIS A 43 -26.18 -11.06 1.97
C HIS A 43 -25.38 -10.25 2.99
N TRP A 44 -25.04 -9.00 2.69
CA TRP A 44 -24.31 -8.13 3.61
C TRP A 44 -25.21 -7.55 4.68
N VAL A 45 -24.75 -7.59 5.93
CA VAL A 45 -25.43 -7.01 7.08
C VAL A 45 -24.42 -6.25 7.97
N PHE A 46 -24.91 -5.23 8.68
CA PHE A 46 -24.17 -4.62 9.78
C PHE A 46 -24.60 -5.32 11.08
N ASP A 47 -23.67 -6.06 11.70
CA ASP A 47 -23.88 -6.71 12.99
C ASP A 47 -23.20 -5.89 14.08
N ARG A 48 -24.00 -5.23 14.93
CA ARG A 48 -23.50 -4.39 16.03
C ARG A 48 -22.63 -5.15 17.02
N LYS A 49 -22.90 -6.45 17.23
CA LYS A 49 -22.09 -7.27 18.11
C LYS A 49 -20.75 -7.61 17.48
N ALA A 50 -20.73 -8.01 16.21
CA ALA A 50 -19.49 -8.24 15.47
C ALA A 50 -18.63 -6.97 15.37
N PHE A 51 -19.27 -5.81 15.22
CA PHE A 51 -18.58 -4.53 15.24
C PHE A 51 -17.98 -4.23 16.63
N SER A 52 -18.77 -4.38 17.71
CA SER A 52 -18.29 -4.13 19.08
C SER A 52 -17.14 -5.05 19.48
N ASP A 53 -17.22 -6.33 19.13
CA ASP A 53 -16.27 -7.37 19.56
C ASP A 53 -14.99 -7.41 18.69
N ARG A 54 -15.10 -7.12 17.39
CA ARG A 54 -14.05 -7.38 16.39
C ARG A 54 -13.84 -6.24 15.38
N ASP A 55 -14.54 -5.12 15.53
CA ASP A 55 -14.49 -3.98 14.60
C ASP A 55 -14.88 -4.34 13.14
N ILE A 56 -15.82 -5.30 12.97
CA ILE A 56 -16.29 -5.78 11.66
C ILE A 56 -17.51 -4.95 11.24
N ILE A 57 -17.41 -4.21 10.13
CA ILE A 57 -18.51 -3.41 9.57
C ILE A 57 -19.41 -4.22 8.63
N LEU A 58 -18.79 -5.04 7.77
CA LEU A 58 -19.53 -5.89 6.83
C LEU A 58 -19.50 -7.34 7.31
N SER A 59 -20.65 -7.86 7.68
CA SER A 59 -20.86 -9.25 8.12
C SER A 59 -21.77 -9.99 7.16
N THR A 60 -21.63 -11.30 7.12
CA THR A 60 -22.53 -12.22 6.40
C THR A 60 -22.62 -13.54 7.14
N ASN A 61 -23.75 -14.22 7.04
CA ASN A 61 -23.95 -15.59 7.51
C ASN A 61 -24.09 -16.57 6.33
N TRP A 62 -23.83 -16.13 5.13
CA TRP A 62 -24.04 -16.88 3.88
C TRP A 62 -22.77 -16.82 3.03
N ASP A 63 -22.62 -17.80 2.15
CA ASP A 63 -21.61 -17.72 1.10
C ASP A 63 -21.95 -16.56 0.15
N LEU A 64 -20.94 -15.80 -0.22
CA LEU A 64 -21.11 -14.61 -1.04
C LEU A 64 -21.07 -14.94 -2.53
N ASP A 65 -22.05 -14.45 -3.25
CA ASP A 65 -22.10 -14.52 -4.71
C ASP A 65 -21.46 -13.27 -5.37
N ASP A 66 -21.45 -13.26 -6.71
CA ASP A 66 -20.87 -12.13 -7.46
C ASP A 66 -21.64 -10.82 -7.26
N LYS A 67 -22.95 -10.90 -7.01
CA LYS A 67 -23.79 -9.74 -6.72
C LYS A 67 -23.40 -9.09 -5.41
N ASP A 68 -23.17 -9.92 -4.39
CA ASP A 68 -22.69 -9.45 -3.08
C ASP A 68 -21.34 -8.73 -3.20
N LEU A 69 -20.38 -9.37 -3.87
CA LEU A 69 -19.04 -8.81 -4.05
C LEU A 69 -19.08 -7.52 -4.87
N LYS A 70 -19.84 -7.48 -5.97
CA LYS A 70 -20.01 -6.29 -6.80
C LYS A 70 -20.64 -5.12 -6.04
N SER A 71 -21.62 -5.39 -5.16
CA SER A 71 -22.27 -4.33 -4.39
C SER A 71 -21.25 -3.53 -3.56
N VAL A 72 -20.30 -4.22 -2.93
CA VAL A 72 -19.23 -3.59 -2.17
C VAL A 72 -18.19 -2.91 -3.07
N LEU A 73 -17.77 -3.57 -4.17
CA LEU A 73 -16.83 -2.98 -5.13
C LEU A 73 -17.38 -1.72 -5.80
N ARG A 74 -18.71 -1.60 -5.93
CA ARG A 74 -19.39 -0.45 -6.49
C ARG A 74 -19.55 0.71 -5.49
N LEU A 75 -19.59 0.41 -4.20
CA LEU A 75 -19.84 1.38 -3.13
C LEU A 75 -18.99 2.66 -3.22
N PRO A 76 -17.66 2.60 -3.47
CA PRO A 76 -16.84 3.80 -3.53
C PRO A 76 -17.23 4.76 -4.67
N TYR A 77 -17.73 4.22 -5.80
CA TYR A 77 -18.18 5.04 -6.93
C TYR A 77 -19.46 5.80 -6.61
N VAL A 78 -20.42 5.12 -6.00
CA VAL A 78 -21.71 5.70 -5.65
C VAL A 78 -21.55 6.75 -4.56
N LEU A 79 -20.82 6.45 -3.48
CA LEU A 79 -20.61 7.39 -2.38
C LEU A 79 -19.81 8.62 -2.80
N ALA A 80 -18.80 8.45 -3.67
CA ALA A 80 -18.08 9.60 -4.23
C ALA A 80 -19.00 10.50 -5.04
N ALA A 81 -19.86 9.91 -5.89
CA ALA A 81 -20.82 10.64 -6.72
C ALA A 81 -21.84 11.42 -5.89
N GLU A 82 -22.39 10.81 -4.85
CA GLU A 82 -23.34 11.49 -3.97
C GLU A 82 -22.74 12.67 -3.22
N ARG A 83 -21.48 12.53 -2.80
CA ARG A 83 -20.76 13.63 -2.13
C ARG A 83 -20.27 14.70 -3.11
N GLY A 84 -20.22 14.39 -4.40
CA GLY A 84 -19.65 15.30 -5.41
C GLY A 84 -18.14 15.52 -5.23
N GLU A 85 -17.44 14.65 -4.52
CA GLU A 85 -16.03 14.79 -4.16
C GLU A 85 -15.17 13.80 -4.93
N LYS A 86 -14.06 14.29 -5.50
CA LYS A 86 -13.05 13.39 -6.09
C LYS A 86 -12.40 12.54 -5.00
N THR A 87 -12.58 11.25 -5.12
CA THR A 87 -12.10 10.28 -4.13
C THR A 87 -11.21 9.24 -4.80
N PHE A 88 -10.24 8.71 -4.08
CA PHE A 88 -9.43 7.60 -4.54
C PHE A 88 -9.14 6.61 -3.41
N MET A 89 -8.97 5.35 -3.79
CA MET A 89 -8.58 4.28 -2.88
C MET A 89 -7.19 3.78 -3.25
N ILE A 90 -6.25 3.91 -2.32
CA ILE A 90 -4.91 3.33 -2.47
C ILE A 90 -4.96 1.89 -1.94
N ILE A 91 -4.58 0.94 -2.78
CA ILE A 91 -4.42 -0.47 -2.41
C ILE A 91 -2.94 -0.81 -2.53
N ASP A 92 -2.29 -0.99 -1.38
CA ASP A 92 -0.88 -1.34 -1.29
C ASP A 92 -0.69 -2.85 -1.29
N GLU A 93 0.43 -3.33 -1.85
CA GLU A 93 0.77 -4.74 -2.05
C GLU A 93 -0.32 -5.49 -2.85
N PHE A 94 -0.88 -4.82 -3.88
CA PHE A 94 -2.03 -5.31 -4.66
C PHE A 94 -1.79 -6.69 -5.29
N GLN A 95 -0.53 -7.01 -5.64
CA GLN A 95 -0.18 -8.32 -6.20
C GLN A 95 -0.50 -9.48 -5.26
N ASN A 96 -0.63 -9.25 -3.95
CA ASN A 96 -0.96 -10.32 -3.02
C ASN A 96 -2.40 -10.82 -3.18
N LEU A 97 -3.29 -10.01 -3.75
CA LEU A 97 -4.64 -10.46 -4.08
C LEU A 97 -4.63 -11.57 -5.13
N ASP A 98 -3.62 -11.62 -6.00
CA ASP A 98 -3.44 -12.68 -6.97
C ASP A 98 -3.05 -14.04 -6.35
N LEU A 99 -2.55 -14.02 -5.11
CA LEU A 99 -2.25 -15.23 -4.34
C LEU A 99 -3.47 -15.81 -3.61
N ALA A 100 -4.59 -15.09 -3.60
CA ALA A 100 -5.85 -15.61 -3.06
C ALA A 100 -6.46 -16.63 -4.03
N ASP A 101 -7.12 -17.66 -3.49
CA ASP A 101 -7.71 -18.76 -4.29
C ASP A 101 -8.70 -18.24 -5.37
N ASP A 102 -9.38 -17.14 -5.08
CA ASP A 102 -10.35 -16.50 -5.96
C ASP A 102 -9.91 -15.09 -6.45
N GLY A 103 -8.63 -14.77 -6.36
CA GLY A 103 -8.08 -13.46 -6.71
C GLY A 103 -8.41 -13.03 -8.14
N GLU A 104 -8.31 -13.93 -9.10
CA GLU A 104 -8.67 -13.65 -10.50
C GLU A 104 -10.17 -13.32 -10.67
N ARG A 105 -11.05 -13.98 -9.91
CA ARG A 105 -12.48 -13.65 -9.87
C ARG A 105 -12.68 -12.22 -9.40
N ILE A 106 -11.98 -11.80 -8.35
CA ILE A 106 -12.08 -10.43 -7.83
C ILE A 106 -11.59 -9.42 -8.87
N PHE A 107 -10.47 -9.69 -9.58
CA PHE A 107 -10.02 -8.80 -10.66
C PHE A 107 -11.09 -8.61 -11.73
N LYS A 108 -11.73 -9.68 -12.20
CA LYS A 108 -12.81 -9.62 -13.19
C LYS A 108 -14.00 -8.80 -12.68
N LEU A 109 -14.44 -9.04 -11.46
CA LEU A 109 -15.53 -8.27 -10.85
C LEU A 109 -15.20 -6.79 -10.70
N MET A 110 -13.95 -6.47 -10.33
CA MET A 110 -13.50 -5.08 -10.30
C MET A 110 -13.54 -4.42 -11.68
N GLU A 111 -13.09 -5.12 -12.73
CA GLU A 111 -13.16 -4.62 -14.11
C GLU A 111 -14.61 -4.36 -14.56
N GLU A 112 -15.51 -5.30 -14.28
CA GLU A 112 -16.93 -5.17 -14.61
C GLU A 112 -17.55 -3.95 -13.91
N VAL A 113 -17.30 -3.80 -12.62
CA VAL A 113 -17.77 -2.64 -11.84
C VAL A 113 -17.17 -1.33 -12.34
N MET A 114 -15.90 -1.31 -12.74
CA MET A 114 -15.28 -0.12 -13.35
C MET A 114 -15.97 0.28 -14.66
N ASP A 115 -16.32 -0.70 -15.50
CA ASP A 115 -17.00 -0.44 -16.77
C ASP A 115 -18.45 0.02 -16.56
N GLU A 116 -19.17 -0.62 -15.65
CA GLU A 116 -20.54 -0.24 -15.25
C GLU A 116 -20.54 1.21 -14.70
N ALA A 117 -19.68 1.52 -13.75
CA ALA A 117 -19.57 2.85 -13.17
C ALA A 117 -19.20 3.93 -14.23
N LYS A 118 -18.32 3.59 -15.16
CA LYS A 118 -17.95 4.47 -16.28
C LYS A 118 -19.13 4.72 -17.22
N ALA A 119 -19.93 3.69 -17.55
CA ALA A 119 -21.11 3.79 -18.39
C ALA A 119 -22.20 4.67 -17.75
N GLU A 120 -22.33 4.63 -16.43
CA GLU A 120 -23.27 5.45 -15.66
C GLU A 120 -22.76 6.88 -15.39
N GLY A 121 -21.53 7.18 -15.80
CA GLY A 121 -20.95 8.52 -15.59
C GLY A 121 -20.34 8.74 -14.21
N LEU A 122 -20.17 7.71 -13.38
CA LEU A 122 -19.56 7.76 -12.06
C LEU A 122 -18.01 7.82 -12.18
N ARG A 123 -17.47 9.02 -12.51
CA ARG A 123 -16.05 9.19 -12.90
C ARG A 123 -15.19 9.91 -11.88
N ILE A 124 -15.70 10.16 -10.69
CA ILE A 124 -14.99 10.94 -9.67
C ILE A 124 -14.30 10.08 -8.61
N PHE A 125 -14.35 8.76 -8.77
CA PHE A 125 -13.60 7.80 -7.96
C PHE A 125 -12.55 7.08 -8.81
N SER A 126 -11.38 6.78 -8.21
CA SER A 126 -10.29 6.03 -8.86
C SER A 126 -9.57 5.13 -7.89
N TYR A 127 -9.10 3.97 -8.37
CA TYR A 127 -8.15 3.13 -7.66
C TYR A 127 -6.71 3.53 -7.98
N ILE A 128 -5.83 3.41 -6.98
CA ILE A 128 -4.37 3.48 -7.11
C ILE A 128 -3.81 2.15 -6.60
N PHE A 129 -3.30 1.33 -7.51
CA PHE A 129 -2.69 0.05 -7.19
C PHE A 129 -1.20 0.22 -6.99
N ILE A 130 -0.68 -0.18 -5.83
CA ILE A 130 0.74 -0.14 -5.49
C ILE A 130 1.19 -1.58 -5.23
N GLY A 131 2.36 -1.94 -5.74
CA GLY A 131 2.96 -3.25 -5.51
C GLY A 131 4.47 -3.18 -5.49
N SER A 132 5.09 -3.87 -4.56
CA SER A 132 6.54 -3.96 -4.42
C SER A 132 7.17 -5.01 -5.33
N GLN A 133 6.42 -6.04 -5.71
CA GLN A 133 6.88 -7.12 -6.59
C GLN A 133 6.60 -6.79 -8.05
N VAL A 134 7.59 -6.17 -8.70
CA VAL A 134 7.47 -5.67 -10.08
C VAL A 134 7.02 -6.77 -11.04
N ASN A 135 7.62 -7.98 -10.96
CA ASN A 135 7.26 -9.10 -11.87
C ASN A 135 5.82 -9.56 -11.68
N ALA A 136 5.31 -9.60 -10.45
CA ALA A 136 3.92 -9.98 -10.18
C ALA A 136 2.95 -8.90 -10.68
N MET A 137 3.25 -7.62 -10.47
CA MET A 137 2.46 -6.53 -11.04
C MET A 137 2.48 -6.55 -12.58
N GLU A 138 3.62 -6.82 -13.20
CA GLU A 138 3.70 -6.97 -14.66
C GLU A 138 2.93 -8.20 -15.17
N ASP A 139 2.89 -9.28 -14.41
CA ASP A 139 2.08 -10.44 -14.75
C ASP A 139 0.59 -10.09 -14.79
N ILE A 140 0.07 -9.45 -13.74
CA ILE A 140 -1.34 -9.05 -13.66
C ILE A 140 -1.71 -8.07 -14.79
N PHE A 141 -1.00 -6.95 -14.90
CA PHE A 141 -1.43 -5.83 -15.74
C PHE A 141 -0.97 -5.94 -17.20
N ILE A 142 0.14 -6.61 -17.49
CA ILE A 142 0.73 -6.66 -18.83
C ILE A 142 0.53 -8.02 -19.49
N LYS A 143 0.87 -9.14 -18.81
CA LYS A 143 0.79 -10.45 -19.43
C LYS A 143 -0.64 -10.99 -19.48
N ARG A 144 -1.36 -10.93 -18.35
CA ARG A 144 -2.75 -11.38 -18.27
C ARG A 144 -3.76 -10.32 -18.67
N HIS A 145 -3.32 -9.08 -18.89
CA HIS A 145 -4.12 -7.94 -19.35
C HIS A 145 -5.28 -7.55 -18.43
N PHE A 146 -5.24 -7.87 -17.13
CA PHE A 146 -6.20 -7.31 -16.19
C PHE A 146 -6.10 -5.79 -16.14
N PHE A 147 -7.24 -5.13 -16.03
CA PHE A 147 -7.38 -3.66 -16.02
C PHE A 147 -6.85 -2.98 -17.29
N TYR A 148 -6.78 -3.70 -18.41
CA TYR A 148 -6.36 -3.16 -19.69
C TYR A 148 -7.24 -1.98 -20.10
N ARG A 149 -6.64 -0.86 -20.47
CA ARG A 149 -7.31 0.42 -20.78
C ARG A 149 -8.12 1.04 -19.63
N ARG A 150 -8.07 0.47 -18.40
CA ARG A 150 -8.72 0.99 -17.19
C ARG A 150 -7.70 1.57 -16.21
N ALA A 151 -6.47 1.08 -16.25
CA ALA A 151 -5.37 1.57 -15.43
C ALA A 151 -4.24 2.12 -16.29
N THR A 152 -3.55 3.15 -15.78
CA THR A 152 -2.35 3.73 -16.38
C THR A 152 -1.17 3.43 -15.47
N ARG A 153 -0.10 2.87 -16.05
CA ARG A 153 1.13 2.59 -15.31
C ARG A 153 1.90 3.88 -15.04
N LEU A 154 2.16 4.14 -13.78
CA LEU A 154 3.08 5.18 -13.33
C LEU A 154 4.38 4.51 -12.88
N LYS A 155 5.47 4.82 -13.54
CA LYS A 155 6.79 4.37 -13.14
C LYS A 155 7.45 5.48 -12.33
N LEU A 156 7.76 5.18 -11.06
CA LEU A 156 8.54 6.09 -10.25
C LEU A 156 10.00 6.08 -10.75
N SER A 157 10.52 7.25 -11.10
CA SER A 157 11.95 7.43 -11.39
C SER A 157 12.75 7.28 -10.10
N ARG A 158 14.02 6.90 -10.24
CA ARG A 158 14.94 6.97 -9.11
C ARG A 158 15.11 8.42 -8.70
N VAL A 159 15.15 8.66 -7.40
CA VAL A 159 15.48 9.99 -6.86
C VAL A 159 16.96 10.27 -7.13
N ASP A 160 17.25 11.48 -7.59
CA ASP A 160 18.63 11.91 -7.85
C ASP A 160 19.45 11.99 -6.57
N GLU A 161 20.73 11.60 -6.62
CA GLU A 161 21.66 11.65 -5.46
C GLU A 161 21.67 13.03 -4.82
N ARG A 162 21.66 14.07 -5.62
CA ARG A 162 21.68 15.45 -5.15
C ARG A 162 20.44 15.80 -4.34
N GLU A 163 19.25 15.38 -4.81
CA GLU A 163 18.00 15.59 -4.09
C GLU A 163 17.97 14.85 -2.75
N ILE A 164 18.48 13.61 -2.72
CA ILE A 164 18.62 12.82 -1.50
C ILE A 164 19.52 13.55 -0.50
N VAL A 165 20.71 13.96 -0.94
CA VAL A 165 21.69 14.66 -0.10
C VAL A 165 21.11 15.96 0.45
N GLU A 166 20.45 16.77 -0.37
CA GLU A 166 19.85 18.03 0.06
C GLU A 166 18.72 17.81 1.06
N HIS A 167 17.90 16.77 0.86
CA HIS A 167 16.83 16.41 1.78
C HIS A 167 17.40 16.01 3.16
N ILE A 168 18.44 15.18 3.18
CA ILE A 168 19.07 14.72 4.43
C ILE A 168 19.71 15.89 5.18
N ILE A 169 20.46 16.76 4.49
CA ILE A 169 21.07 17.94 5.11
C ILE A 169 20.01 18.84 5.75
N LYS A 170 18.90 19.08 5.04
CA LYS A 170 17.77 19.86 5.59
C LYS A 170 17.16 19.18 6.83
N GLY A 171 17.03 17.85 6.82
CA GLY A 171 16.55 17.09 7.97
C GLY A 171 17.44 17.24 9.19
N PHE A 172 18.76 17.09 9.03
CA PHE A 172 19.70 17.29 10.12
C PHE A 172 19.72 18.74 10.65
N LEU A 173 19.67 19.72 9.76
CA LEU A 173 19.57 21.12 10.16
C LEU A 173 18.31 21.41 10.98
N ALA A 174 17.18 20.83 10.59
CA ALA A 174 15.93 20.97 11.33
C ALA A 174 16.00 20.32 12.73
N SER A 175 16.80 19.27 12.92
CA SER A 175 17.08 18.66 14.24
C SER A 175 18.25 19.31 14.99
N GLY A 176 18.77 20.47 14.52
CA GLY A 176 19.88 21.19 15.15
C GLY A 176 21.24 20.54 14.94
N LYS A 177 21.41 19.74 13.88
CA LYS A 177 22.64 19.03 13.57
C LYS A 177 23.23 19.46 12.23
N VAL A 178 24.52 19.30 12.08
CA VAL A 178 25.27 19.67 10.87
C VAL A 178 26.11 18.50 10.40
N ILE A 179 26.05 18.24 9.10
CA ILE A 179 26.87 17.23 8.44
C ILE A 179 27.53 17.84 7.20
N ASP A 180 28.73 17.42 6.89
CA ASP A 180 29.42 17.79 5.65
C ASP A 180 28.74 17.11 4.46
N ARG A 181 28.57 17.87 3.36
CA ARG A 181 27.91 17.40 2.13
C ARG A 181 28.65 16.18 1.53
N ASP A 182 29.97 16.19 1.54
CA ASP A 182 30.75 15.12 0.92
C ASP A 182 30.62 13.81 1.70
N LEU A 183 30.54 13.89 3.03
CA LEU A 183 30.28 12.72 3.87
C LEU A 183 28.95 12.06 3.56
N ILE A 184 27.88 12.84 3.44
CA ILE A 184 26.56 12.25 3.12
C ILE A 184 26.47 11.80 1.67
N SER A 185 27.12 12.49 0.73
CA SER A 185 27.23 12.02 -0.66
C SER A 185 27.97 10.68 -0.73
N GLY A 186 29.07 10.52 0.03
CA GLY A 186 29.77 9.24 0.16
C GLY A 186 28.89 8.12 0.69
N ALA A 187 28.08 8.39 1.71
CA ALA A 187 27.10 7.43 2.23
C ALA A 187 26.02 7.08 1.19
N CYS A 188 25.50 8.05 0.46
CA CYS A 188 24.51 7.80 -0.61
C CYS A 188 25.08 6.88 -1.69
N ARG A 189 26.32 7.07 -2.10
CA ARG A 189 27.01 6.21 -3.08
C ARG A 189 27.24 4.80 -2.53
N LEU A 190 27.67 4.67 -1.27
CA LEU A 190 27.86 3.38 -0.60
C LEU A 190 26.58 2.55 -0.65
N PHE A 191 25.44 3.16 -0.37
CA PHE A 191 24.14 2.49 -0.43
C PHE A 191 23.49 2.47 -1.82
N LYS A 192 24.20 2.90 -2.88
CA LYS A 192 23.68 3.03 -4.25
C LYS A 192 22.35 3.79 -4.31
N CYS A 193 22.21 4.84 -3.53
CA CYS A 193 21.01 5.67 -3.38
C CYS A 193 19.76 4.86 -2.97
N ASN A 194 19.92 3.72 -2.30
CA ASN A 194 18.79 2.96 -1.75
C ASN A 194 18.22 3.68 -0.53
N LEU A 195 17.03 4.27 -0.68
CA LEU A 195 16.40 5.09 0.34
C LEU A 195 16.13 4.35 1.66
N PHE A 196 15.85 3.05 1.61
CA PHE A 196 15.63 2.25 2.82
C PHE A 196 16.89 2.24 3.71
N TYR A 197 18.04 1.92 3.14
CA TYR A 197 19.29 1.88 3.91
C TYR A 197 19.78 3.27 4.28
N ILE A 198 19.60 4.26 3.40
CA ILE A 198 19.95 5.65 3.69
C ILE A 198 19.12 6.19 4.85
N ASN A 199 17.81 5.96 4.88
CA ASN A 199 16.96 6.40 5.98
C ASN A 199 17.34 5.73 7.30
N HIS A 200 17.61 4.43 7.31
CA HIS A 200 18.11 3.74 8.51
C HIS A 200 19.45 4.34 8.98
N PHE A 201 20.38 4.54 8.06
CA PHE A 201 21.69 5.09 8.34
C PHE A 201 21.61 6.50 8.93
N THR A 202 20.83 7.38 8.31
CA THR A 202 20.68 8.76 8.78
C THR A 202 19.93 8.84 10.11
N SER A 203 18.96 7.96 10.36
CA SER A 203 18.28 7.86 11.67
C SER A 203 19.27 7.43 12.79
N VAL A 204 20.17 6.50 12.50
CA VAL A 204 21.20 6.09 13.46
C VAL A 204 22.20 7.23 13.67
N CYS A 205 22.66 7.90 12.61
CA CYS A 205 23.52 9.09 12.73
C CYS A 205 22.87 10.18 13.61
N ASP A 206 21.57 10.39 13.42
CA ASP A 206 20.80 11.33 14.23
C ASP A 206 20.79 10.93 15.71
N SER A 207 20.61 9.67 16.01
CA SER A 207 20.59 9.14 17.39
C SER A 207 21.95 9.22 18.09
N LEU A 208 23.03 9.03 17.34
CA LEU A 208 24.40 9.00 17.88
C LEU A 208 25.02 10.40 18.07
N SER A 209 24.47 11.45 17.47
CA SER A 209 25.05 12.79 17.49
C SER A 209 24.17 13.81 18.18
N LYS A 210 24.79 14.83 18.81
CA LYS A 210 24.10 15.96 19.44
C LYS A 210 24.33 17.31 18.74
N GLY A 211 25.12 17.33 17.64
CA GLY A 211 25.44 18.55 16.94
C GLY A 211 26.15 18.27 15.62
N TYR A 212 27.46 18.18 15.60
CA TYR A 212 28.22 17.88 14.39
C TYR A 212 28.29 16.37 14.14
N ILE A 213 27.90 15.95 12.93
CA ILE A 213 28.01 14.57 12.46
C ILE A 213 29.32 14.43 11.70
N MET A 214 30.29 13.80 12.36
CA MET A 214 31.64 13.59 11.86
C MET A 214 31.82 12.13 11.41
N GLU A 215 32.92 11.86 10.69
CA GLU A 215 33.25 10.52 10.16
C GLU A 215 33.12 9.38 11.19
N PRO A 216 33.60 9.50 12.44
CA PRO A 216 33.42 8.43 13.43
C PRO A 216 31.95 8.05 13.68
N VAL A 217 31.05 9.03 13.69
CA VAL A 217 29.60 8.78 13.84
C VAL A 217 29.07 8.01 12.64
N LEU A 218 29.54 8.31 11.43
CA LEU A 218 29.13 7.57 10.23
C LEU A 218 29.60 6.12 10.26
N LEU A 219 30.81 5.86 10.71
CA LEU A 219 31.35 4.51 10.84
C LEU A 219 30.59 3.69 11.88
N GLU A 220 30.27 4.26 13.04
CA GLU A 220 29.45 3.62 14.07
C GLU A 220 28.03 3.37 13.58
N ALA A 221 27.41 4.34 12.89
CA ALA A 221 26.10 4.20 12.29
C ALA A 221 26.08 3.09 11.22
N LEU A 222 27.11 3.00 10.39
CA LEU A 222 27.23 1.93 9.40
C LEU A 222 27.29 0.55 10.06
N ALA A 223 28.14 0.39 11.07
CA ALA A 223 28.24 -0.86 11.84
C ALA A 223 26.90 -1.24 12.47
N THR A 224 26.17 -0.27 13.03
CA THR A 224 24.86 -0.46 13.64
C THR A 224 23.82 -0.90 12.60
N VAL A 225 23.75 -0.23 11.44
CA VAL A 225 22.84 -0.59 10.35
C VAL A 225 23.12 -2.00 9.84
N MET A 226 24.40 -2.38 9.71
CA MET A 226 24.78 -3.74 9.33
C MET A 226 24.34 -4.77 10.37
N ALA A 227 24.52 -4.48 11.66
CA ALA A 227 24.11 -5.36 12.74
C ALA A 227 22.58 -5.55 12.77
N ILE A 228 21.81 -4.47 12.66
CA ILE A 228 20.33 -4.51 12.62
C ILE A 228 19.83 -5.35 11.44
N ASN A 229 20.45 -5.21 10.27
CA ASN A 229 20.00 -5.90 9.05
C ASN A 229 20.68 -7.26 8.83
N ARG A 230 21.50 -7.73 9.77
CA ARG A 230 22.28 -8.98 9.62
C ARG A 230 21.41 -10.19 9.25
N GLY A 231 20.29 -10.37 9.96
CA GLY A 231 19.38 -11.50 9.72
C GLY A 231 18.81 -11.46 8.30
N ARG A 232 18.42 -10.28 7.83
CA ARG A 232 17.92 -10.08 6.47
C ARG A 232 19.00 -10.37 5.42
N PHE A 233 20.24 -9.92 5.63
CA PHE A 233 21.33 -10.21 4.71
C PHE A 233 21.66 -11.69 4.65
N ILE A 234 21.66 -12.39 5.80
CA ILE A 234 21.87 -13.85 5.84
C ILE A 234 20.76 -14.57 5.07
N SER A 235 19.49 -14.21 5.29
CA SER A 235 18.38 -14.80 4.55
C SER A 235 18.55 -14.58 3.04
N MET A 236 18.79 -13.35 2.61
CA MET A 236 19.01 -13.04 1.19
C MET A 236 20.19 -13.83 0.58
N MET A 237 21.29 -14.00 1.33
CA MET A 237 22.44 -14.79 0.86
C MET A 237 22.12 -16.28 0.75
N ASN A 238 21.30 -16.82 1.64
CA ASN A 238 20.87 -18.22 1.58
C ASN A 238 19.93 -18.52 0.41
N ASP A 239 19.20 -17.51 -0.05
CA ASP A 239 18.30 -17.62 -1.20
C ASP A 239 19.03 -17.51 -2.56
N LEU A 240 20.31 -17.09 -2.54
CA LEU A 240 21.12 -17.00 -3.75
C LEU A 240 21.68 -18.36 -4.14
N THR A 241 21.61 -18.68 -5.42
CA THR A 241 22.27 -19.87 -6.00
C THR A 241 23.78 -19.65 -6.08
N THR A 242 24.56 -20.72 -6.14
CA THR A 242 26.02 -20.69 -6.29
C THR A 242 26.48 -19.86 -7.51
N PHE A 243 25.67 -19.79 -8.56
CA PHE A 243 25.93 -18.99 -9.76
C PHE A 243 25.69 -17.48 -9.53
N GLN A 244 24.85 -17.11 -8.58
CA GLN A 244 24.57 -15.71 -8.25
C GLN A 244 25.53 -15.10 -7.23
N VAL A 245 26.33 -15.95 -6.58
CA VAL A 245 27.33 -15.54 -5.57
C VAL A 245 28.74 -15.40 -6.21
N SER A 246 28.97 -15.99 -7.36
CA SER A 246 30.20 -15.89 -8.15
C SER A 246 30.19 -14.67 -9.06
#